data_1bc7abf6819f2d2b9fc5ca3edfd2df47
#
_entry.id   1bc7abf6819f2d2b9fc5ca3edfd2df47
#
_cell.length_a   1.000
_cell.length_b   1.000
_cell.length_c   1.000
_cell.angle_alpha   90.00
_cell.angle_beta   90.00
_cell.angle_gamma   90.00
#
_symmetry.space_group_name_H-M   'P 1'
#
loop_
_entity.id
_entity.type
_entity.pdbx_description
1 polymer ?
#
loop_
_entity_poly.entity_id
_entity_poly.type
_entity_poly.pdbx_seq_one_letter_code
_entity_poly.pdbx_strand_id
1 'polypeptide(L)'
;KKYPDEMVVVSVVTATGHRMAQRIIPEADGHIFFPFDLPVITERIVDIVNPKAIILIETELWPNFLRLAFRKKIPVMMMNGRISSRSMRRYSLIKRFTTRMLCQIRRFCMQSRIDEERIIAMGAQPKRCTITGNTKYDQTYAEVSEEERAALRKEFRFDGKGPIIVAGSTHSGEEEIVLRTFG
;
A
#
# COMPACT_ATOMS: atom_id res chain seq x y z
N LYS A 1 -1.78 19.13 10.05
CA LYS A 1 -1.46 19.12 8.59
C LYS A 1 -0.22 19.99 8.32
N LYS A 2 0.76 19.50 7.55
CA LYS A 2 1.89 20.32 7.07
C LYS A 2 1.43 21.35 6.03
N TYR A 3 0.34 21.08 5.34
CA TYR A 3 -0.29 21.93 4.34
C TYR A 3 -1.77 22.10 4.71
N PRO A 4 -2.10 23.04 5.60
CA PRO A 4 -3.46 23.19 6.14
C PRO A 4 -4.49 23.60 5.10
N ASP A 5 -4.07 24.31 4.07
CA ASP A 5 -4.94 24.81 2.99
C ASP A 5 -5.24 23.78 1.91
N GLU A 6 -4.59 22.58 1.98
CA GLU A 6 -4.81 21.52 1.00
C GLU A 6 -5.78 20.47 1.53
N MET A 7 -6.79 20.16 0.72
CA MET A 7 -7.74 19.09 1.01
C MET A 7 -7.13 17.72 0.70
N VAL A 8 -7.35 16.78 1.61
CA VAL A 8 -6.91 15.37 1.46
C VAL A 8 -8.15 14.49 1.32
N VAL A 9 -8.29 13.86 0.16
CA VAL A 9 -9.35 12.89 -0.09
C VAL A 9 -8.74 11.49 -0.14
N VAL A 10 -9.22 10.59 0.72
CA VAL A 10 -8.78 9.19 0.76
C VAL A 10 -9.76 8.34 -0.04
N SER A 11 -9.23 7.58 -1.00
CA SER A 11 -10.01 6.70 -1.86
C SER A 11 -9.61 5.24 -1.67
N VAL A 12 -10.57 4.35 -1.50
CA VAL A 12 -10.36 2.92 -1.27
C VAL A 12 -11.36 2.06 -2.06
N VAL A 13 -10.96 0.84 -2.40
CA VAL A 13 -11.79 -0.05 -3.25
C VAL A 13 -12.83 -0.83 -2.46
N THR A 14 -12.56 -1.17 -1.18
CA THR A 14 -13.39 -2.10 -0.40
C THR A 14 -14.15 -1.40 0.73
N ALA A 15 -15.32 -1.94 1.09
CA ALA A 15 -16.11 -1.44 2.22
C ALA A 15 -15.33 -1.52 3.56
N THR A 16 -14.56 -2.60 3.76
CA THR A 16 -13.70 -2.75 4.95
C THR A 16 -12.61 -1.70 4.97
N GLY A 17 -11.93 -1.48 3.82
CA GLY A 17 -10.92 -0.43 3.69
C GLY A 17 -11.50 0.96 3.93
N HIS A 18 -12.73 1.22 3.46
CA HIS A 18 -13.40 2.51 3.67
C HIS A 18 -13.66 2.79 5.16
N ARG A 19 -14.24 1.82 5.89
CA ARG A 19 -14.43 1.94 7.34
C ARG A 19 -13.11 2.11 8.10
N MET A 20 -12.07 1.38 7.67
CA MET A 20 -10.74 1.47 8.28
C MET A 20 -10.11 2.84 8.02
N ALA A 21 -10.20 3.37 6.80
CA ALA A 21 -9.71 4.70 6.45
C ALA A 21 -10.36 5.80 7.29
N GLN A 22 -11.68 5.75 7.46
CA GLN A 22 -12.42 6.68 8.32
C GLN A 22 -11.97 6.62 9.79
N ARG A 23 -11.60 5.43 10.26
CA ARG A 23 -11.15 5.22 11.64
C ARG A 23 -9.71 5.68 11.87
N ILE A 24 -8.81 5.42 10.91
CA ILE A 24 -7.37 5.66 11.06
C ILE A 24 -6.99 7.08 10.65
N ILE A 25 -7.68 7.65 9.67
CA ILE A 25 -7.41 8.99 9.14
C ILE A 25 -8.68 9.85 9.23
N PRO A 26 -9.24 10.06 10.43
CA PRO A 26 -10.47 10.85 10.60
C PRO A 26 -10.30 12.31 10.18
N GLU A 27 -9.05 12.81 10.15
CA GLU A 27 -8.69 14.16 9.74
C GLU A 27 -8.66 14.39 8.22
N ALA A 28 -8.91 13.35 7.41
CA ALA A 28 -9.05 13.53 5.97
C ALA A 28 -10.34 14.30 5.65
N ASP A 29 -10.26 15.21 4.68
CA ASP A 29 -11.38 16.05 4.28
C ASP A 29 -12.49 15.28 3.53
N GLY A 30 -12.18 14.08 3.04
CA GLY A 30 -13.14 13.21 2.39
C GLY A 30 -12.68 11.76 2.30
N HIS A 31 -13.65 10.84 2.42
CA HIS A 31 -13.44 9.41 2.22
C HIS A 31 -14.40 8.93 1.14
N ILE A 32 -13.87 8.40 0.04
CA ILE A 32 -14.66 7.95 -1.09
C ILE A 32 -14.30 6.52 -1.49
N PHE A 33 -15.20 5.85 -2.18
CA PHE A 33 -14.86 4.63 -2.88
C PHE A 33 -14.15 4.95 -4.19
N PHE A 34 -13.08 4.19 -4.49
CA PHE A 34 -12.45 4.28 -5.79
C PHE A 34 -13.45 3.88 -6.88
N PRO A 35 -13.62 4.69 -7.94
CA PRO A 35 -14.58 4.41 -8.99
C PRO A 35 -14.18 3.16 -9.80
N PHE A 36 -15.15 2.47 -10.38
CA PHE A 36 -14.83 1.52 -11.43
C PHE A 36 -14.04 2.20 -12.55
N ASP A 37 -12.98 1.55 -13.04
CA ASP A 37 -12.06 2.13 -14.04
C ASP A 37 -12.69 2.20 -15.44
N LEU A 38 -13.89 2.78 -15.51
CA LEU A 38 -14.62 3.06 -16.75
C LEU A 38 -14.45 4.55 -17.10
N PRO A 39 -14.19 4.88 -18.37
CA PRO A 39 -13.85 6.26 -18.78
C PRO A 39 -14.81 7.33 -18.29
N VAL A 40 -16.12 7.11 -18.41
CA VAL A 40 -17.15 8.08 -18.02
C VAL A 40 -17.22 8.25 -16.50
N ILE A 41 -17.09 7.14 -15.74
CA ILE A 41 -17.17 7.16 -14.28
C ILE A 41 -15.92 7.83 -13.70
N THR A 42 -14.74 7.45 -14.18
CA THR A 42 -13.47 8.04 -13.72
C THR A 42 -13.43 9.54 -14.03
N GLU A 43 -13.88 9.95 -15.21
CA GLU A 43 -13.93 11.36 -15.61
C GLU A 43 -14.81 12.18 -14.67
N ARG A 44 -16.01 11.69 -14.41
CA ARG A 44 -16.96 12.36 -13.49
C ARG A 44 -16.38 12.52 -12.08
N ILE A 45 -15.77 11.49 -11.53
CA ILE A 45 -15.18 11.55 -10.17
C ILE A 45 -13.98 12.49 -10.14
N VAL A 46 -13.09 12.42 -11.13
CA VAL A 46 -11.93 13.33 -11.19
C VAL A 46 -12.38 14.78 -11.36
N ASP A 47 -13.47 15.03 -12.09
CA ASP A 47 -14.01 16.40 -12.23
C ASP A 47 -14.63 16.92 -10.94
N ILE A 48 -15.32 16.08 -10.18
CA ILE A 48 -15.91 16.45 -8.89
C ILE A 48 -14.80 16.72 -7.86
N VAL A 49 -13.81 15.83 -7.76
CA VAL A 49 -12.72 15.94 -6.78
C VAL A 49 -11.72 17.02 -7.18
N ASN A 50 -11.51 17.22 -8.48
CA ASN A 50 -10.57 18.17 -9.08
C ASN A 50 -9.18 18.16 -8.38
N PRO A 51 -8.48 17.02 -8.31
CA PRO A 51 -7.28 16.88 -7.51
C PRO A 51 -6.09 17.63 -8.12
N LYS A 52 -5.31 18.31 -7.30
CA LYS A 52 -4.02 18.92 -7.70
C LYS A 52 -2.92 17.88 -7.94
N ALA A 53 -3.00 16.74 -7.26
CA ALA A 53 -2.09 15.61 -7.39
C ALA A 53 -2.79 14.31 -6.99
N ILE A 54 -2.31 13.18 -7.51
CA ILE A 54 -2.80 11.84 -7.19
C ILE A 54 -1.64 11.02 -6.64
N ILE A 55 -1.86 10.40 -5.49
CA ILE A 55 -0.92 9.47 -4.87
C ILE A 55 -1.53 8.07 -4.90
N LEU A 56 -0.89 7.16 -5.61
CA LEU A 56 -1.24 5.75 -5.63
C LEU A 56 -0.43 5.04 -4.55
N ILE A 57 -1.10 4.32 -3.68
CA ILE A 57 -0.44 3.51 -2.66
C ILE A 57 -0.32 2.08 -3.18
N GLU A 58 0.87 1.49 -3.07
CA GLU A 58 1.22 0.18 -3.59
C GLU A 58 1.09 0.09 -5.13
N THR A 59 0.40 -0.93 -5.65
CA THR A 59 0.39 -1.21 -7.10
C THR A 59 -1.01 -1.06 -7.69
N GLU A 60 -1.67 0.04 -7.36
CA GLU A 60 -3.00 0.37 -7.88
C GLU A 60 -2.90 1.01 -9.28
N LEU A 61 -2.68 0.17 -10.28
CA LEU A 61 -2.51 0.58 -11.69
C LEU A 61 -3.84 0.49 -12.45
N TRP A 62 -4.57 1.58 -12.52
CA TRP A 62 -5.86 1.72 -13.19
C TRP A 62 -5.70 2.45 -14.53
N PRO A 63 -5.77 1.75 -15.68
CA PRO A 63 -5.37 2.31 -16.98
C PRO A 63 -6.17 3.53 -17.43
N ASN A 64 -7.50 3.51 -17.28
CA ASN A 64 -8.34 4.62 -17.69
C ASN A 64 -8.17 5.84 -16.78
N PHE A 65 -8.07 5.60 -15.47
CA PHE A 65 -7.82 6.63 -14.48
C PHE A 65 -6.47 7.33 -14.72
N LEU A 66 -5.39 6.55 -14.93
CA LEU A 66 -4.07 7.09 -15.25
C LEU A 66 -4.07 7.89 -16.53
N ARG A 67 -4.71 7.36 -17.60
CA ARG A 67 -4.85 8.07 -18.87
C ARG A 67 -5.60 9.39 -18.71
N LEU A 68 -6.64 9.42 -17.93
CA LEU A 68 -7.41 10.62 -17.63
C LEU A 68 -6.58 11.64 -16.87
N ALA A 69 -5.91 11.23 -15.79
CA ALA A 69 -5.02 12.09 -15.01
C ALA A 69 -3.95 12.74 -15.91
N PHE A 70 -3.35 11.95 -16.81
CA PHE A 70 -2.37 12.45 -17.77
C PHE A 70 -2.98 13.49 -18.73
N ARG A 71 -4.17 13.23 -19.29
CA ARG A 71 -4.89 14.17 -20.19
C ARG A 71 -5.19 15.49 -19.47
N LYS A 72 -5.60 15.42 -18.22
CA LYS A 72 -5.91 16.60 -17.38
C LYS A 72 -4.65 17.23 -16.76
N LYS A 73 -3.45 16.72 -17.08
CA LYS A 73 -2.16 17.20 -16.57
C LYS A 73 -2.04 17.11 -15.04
N ILE A 74 -2.79 16.23 -14.39
CA ILE A 74 -2.73 15.97 -12.96
C ILE A 74 -1.51 15.08 -12.70
N PRO A 75 -0.55 15.51 -11.89
CA PRO A 75 0.62 14.70 -11.56
C PRO A 75 0.23 13.47 -10.73
N VAL A 76 0.72 12.30 -11.15
CA VAL A 76 0.52 11.04 -10.44
C VAL A 76 1.85 10.55 -9.89
N MET A 77 1.86 10.13 -8.64
CA MET A 77 3.00 9.50 -7.97
C MET A 77 2.57 8.16 -7.36
N MET A 78 3.41 7.15 -7.49
CA MET A 78 3.27 5.88 -6.79
C MET A 78 4.13 5.90 -5.53
N MET A 79 3.54 5.59 -4.38
CA MET A 79 4.23 5.45 -3.11
C MET A 79 4.09 4.02 -2.57
N ASN A 80 5.10 3.59 -1.81
CA ASN A 80 5.15 2.25 -1.25
C ASN A 80 4.99 1.16 -2.32
N GLY A 81 5.54 1.39 -3.53
CA GLY A 81 5.35 0.52 -4.69
C GLY A 81 5.95 -0.86 -4.50
N ARG A 82 5.14 -1.90 -4.72
CA ARG A 82 5.54 -3.30 -4.62
C ARG A 82 5.08 -4.08 -5.84
N ILE A 83 5.99 -4.81 -6.48
CA ILE A 83 5.69 -5.60 -7.68
C ILE A 83 5.96 -7.09 -7.41
N SER A 84 4.92 -7.90 -7.41
CA SER A 84 5.11 -9.35 -7.30
C SER A 84 5.71 -9.93 -8.60
N SER A 85 6.47 -11.03 -8.47
CA SER A 85 7.01 -11.75 -9.63
C SER A 85 5.90 -12.25 -10.56
N ARG A 86 4.72 -12.57 -10.02
CA ARG A 86 3.54 -12.98 -10.78
C ARG A 86 2.97 -11.81 -11.61
N SER A 87 2.87 -10.63 -11.00
CA SER A 87 2.44 -9.40 -11.69
C SER A 87 3.40 -9.04 -12.80
N MET A 88 4.71 -9.04 -12.54
CA MET A 88 5.74 -8.76 -13.54
C MET A 88 5.58 -9.67 -14.78
N ARG A 89 5.42 -10.99 -14.59
CA ARG A 89 5.24 -11.93 -15.71
C ARG A 89 3.98 -11.64 -16.53
N ARG A 90 2.87 -11.31 -15.89
CA ARG A 90 1.62 -10.96 -16.59
C ARG A 90 1.76 -9.68 -17.40
N TYR A 91 2.34 -8.65 -16.81
CA TYR A 91 2.52 -7.36 -17.48
C TYR A 91 3.56 -7.40 -18.61
N SER A 92 4.55 -8.30 -18.54
CA SER A 92 5.53 -8.48 -19.63
C SER A 92 4.88 -8.95 -20.94
N LEU A 93 3.77 -9.70 -20.87
CA LEU A 93 3.03 -10.15 -22.04
C LEU A 93 2.39 -8.99 -22.84
N ILE A 94 2.10 -7.89 -22.16
CA ILE A 94 1.48 -6.69 -22.75
C ILE A 94 2.40 -5.46 -22.59
N LYS A 95 3.70 -5.67 -22.74
CA LYS A 95 4.74 -4.66 -22.45
C LYS A 95 4.49 -3.29 -23.08
N ARG A 96 4.04 -3.24 -24.34
CA ARG A 96 3.74 -1.96 -25.02
C ARG A 96 2.66 -1.16 -24.30
N PHE A 97 1.59 -1.84 -23.86
CA PHE A 97 0.51 -1.23 -23.12
C PHE A 97 0.99 -0.77 -21.73
N THR A 98 1.71 -1.63 -21.01
CA THR A 98 2.24 -1.34 -19.68
C THR A 98 3.19 -0.16 -19.70
N THR A 99 4.12 -0.12 -20.65
CA THR A 99 5.04 1.01 -20.82
C THR A 99 4.29 2.33 -21.02
N ARG A 100 3.27 2.35 -21.88
CA ARG A 100 2.45 3.55 -22.11
C ARG A 100 1.72 3.99 -20.85
N MET A 101 1.20 3.05 -20.08
CA MET A 101 0.52 3.32 -18.81
C MET A 101 1.50 3.88 -17.76
N LEU A 102 2.65 3.25 -17.57
CA LEU A 102 3.66 3.68 -16.61
C LEU A 102 4.30 5.04 -16.96
N CYS A 103 4.39 5.38 -18.24
CA CYS A 103 4.87 6.70 -18.67
C CYS A 103 3.98 7.85 -18.19
N GLN A 104 2.76 7.59 -17.77
CA GLN A 104 1.82 8.58 -17.24
C GLN A 104 2.09 8.91 -15.77
N ILE A 105 2.86 8.07 -15.05
CA ILE A 105 3.24 8.28 -13.67
C ILE A 105 4.53 9.08 -13.61
N ARG A 106 4.52 10.14 -12.80
CA ARG A 106 5.62 11.10 -12.70
C ARG A 106 6.78 10.58 -11.83
N ARG A 107 6.47 9.86 -10.74
CA ARG A 107 7.45 9.30 -9.80
C ARG A 107 6.99 7.95 -9.27
N PHE A 108 7.96 7.08 -9.00
CA PHE A 108 7.79 5.78 -8.39
C PHE A 108 8.67 5.70 -7.15
N CYS A 109 8.07 5.62 -5.98
CA CYS A 109 8.74 5.38 -4.70
C CYS A 109 8.54 3.91 -4.34
N MET A 110 9.57 3.10 -4.54
CA MET A 110 9.50 1.64 -4.45
C MET A 110 9.95 1.14 -3.07
N GLN A 111 9.36 0.02 -2.61
CA GLN A 111 9.71 -0.55 -1.32
C GLN A 111 11.12 -1.15 -1.27
N SER A 112 11.57 -1.72 -2.39
CA SER A 112 12.86 -2.41 -2.45
C SER A 112 13.51 -2.26 -3.82
N ARG A 113 14.80 -2.63 -3.89
CA ARG A 113 15.54 -2.70 -5.15
C ARG A 113 14.92 -3.70 -6.12
N ILE A 114 14.43 -4.82 -5.62
CA ILE A 114 13.75 -5.83 -6.45
C ILE A 114 12.47 -5.26 -7.08
N ASP A 115 11.71 -4.47 -6.33
CA ASP A 115 10.49 -3.83 -6.84
C ASP A 115 10.81 -2.75 -7.86
N GLU A 116 11.89 -1.99 -7.66
CA GLU A 116 12.40 -1.02 -8.62
C GLU A 116 12.81 -1.68 -9.94
N GLU A 117 13.61 -2.74 -9.88
CA GLU A 117 14.04 -3.49 -11.05
C GLU A 117 12.84 -4.07 -11.84
N ARG A 118 11.84 -4.57 -11.13
CA ARG A 118 10.61 -5.10 -11.74
C ARG A 118 9.78 -4.03 -12.43
N ILE A 119 9.55 -2.88 -11.80
CA ILE A 119 8.75 -1.82 -12.42
C ILE A 119 9.48 -1.22 -13.64
N ILE A 120 10.80 -1.15 -13.62
CA ILE A 120 11.63 -0.75 -14.77
C ILE A 120 11.51 -1.80 -15.91
N ALA A 121 11.58 -3.09 -15.59
CA ALA A 121 11.39 -4.16 -16.56
C ALA A 121 9.99 -4.13 -17.21
N MET A 122 8.97 -3.68 -16.47
CA MET A 122 7.62 -3.44 -16.97
C MET A 122 7.52 -2.19 -17.87
N GLY A 123 8.52 -1.33 -17.90
CA GLY A 123 8.61 -0.18 -18.80
C GLY A 123 8.58 1.19 -18.12
N ALA A 124 8.74 1.27 -16.80
CA ALA A 124 8.94 2.54 -16.12
C ALA A 124 10.32 3.12 -16.47
N GLN A 125 10.43 4.44 -16.53
CA GLN A 125 11.69 5.12 -16.78
C GLN A 125 12.57 5.10 -15.51
N PRO A 126 13.82 4.60 -15.57
CA PRO A 126 14.70 4.49 -14.38
C PRO A 126 14.85 5.81 -13.61
N LYS A 127 14.99 6.93 -14.32
CA LYS A 127 15.12 8.28 -13.72
C LYS A 127 13.91 8.73 -12.90
N ARG A 128 12.78 8.03 -13.01
CA ARG A 128 11.56 8.32 -12.25
C ARG A 128 11.38 7.39 -11.06
N CYS A 129 12.24 6.38 -10.91
CA CYS A 129 12.19 5.40 -9.83
C CYS A 129 13.17 5.78 -8.72
N THR A 130 12.77 5.55 -7.49
CA THR A 130 13.57 5.78 -6.27
C THR A 130 13.16 4.74 -5.24
N ILE A 131 14.11 4.17 -4.52
CA ILE A 131 13.85 3.27 -3.41
C ILE A 131 13.64 4.12 -2.15
N THR A 132 12.46 4.01 -1.54
CA THR A 132 12.10 4.77 -0.33
C THR A 132 11.88 3.88 0.89
N GLY A 133 11.95 2.57 0.74
CA GLY A 133 11.63 1.64 1.81
C GLY A 133 10.14 1.32 1.93
N ASN A 134 9.80 0.49 2.93
CA ASN A 134 8.43 0.09 3.19
C ASN A 134 7.88 0.86 4.38
N THR A 135 6.77 1.56 4.19
CA THR A 135 6.09 2.37 5.20
C THR A 135 5.64 1.58 6.44
N LYS A 136 5.61 0.24 6.39
CA LYS A 136 5.38 -0.58 7.59
C LYS A 136 6.43 -0.36 8.68
N TYR A 137 7.65 0.01 8.31
CA TYR A 137 8.74 0.26 9.26
C TYR A 137 8.70 1.67 9.86
N ASP A 138 7.83 2.55 9.34
CA ASP A 138 7.62 3.89 9.88
C ASP A 138 6.58 3.91 11.02
N GLN A 139 5.96 2.75 11.31
CA GLN A 139 5.01 2.63 12.41
C GLN A 139 5.77 2.67 13.75
N THR A 140 5.48 3.68 14.55
CA THR A 140 5.88 3.71 15.95
C THR A 140 4.91 2.84 16.75
N TYR A 141 5.42 1.76 17.30
CA TYR A 141 4.68 0.97 18.30
C TYR A 141 4.81 1.68 19.65
N ALA A 142 3.70 1.80 20.36
CA ALA A 142 3.76 2.25 21.75
C ALA A 142 4.61 1.25 22.56
N GLU A 143 5.52 1.75 23.38
CA GLU A 143 6.24 0.89 24.33
C GLU A 143 5.21 0.29 25.28
N VAL A 144 5.27 -1.03 25.44
CA VAL A 144 4.40 -1.75 26.38
C VAL A 144 4.85 -1.42 27.79
N SER A 145 3.95 -0.88 28.62
CA SER A 145 4.26 -0.55 30.02
C SER A 145 4.56 -1.81 30.83
N GLU A 146 5.26 -1.64 31.98
CA GLU A 146 5.54 -2.77 32.85
C GLU A 146 4.26 -3.38 33.42
N GLU A 147 3.21 -2.57 33.65
CA GLU A 147 1.92 -3.06 34.12
C GLU A 147 1.23 -3.92 33.04
N GLU A 148 1.22 -3.47 31.77
CA GLU A 148 0.69 -4.24 30.65
C GLU A 148 1.48 -5.53 30.43
N ARG A 149 2.80 -5.47 30.54
CA ARG A 149 3.68 -6.64 30.46
C ARG A 149 3.39 -7.66 31.59
N ALA A 150 3.21 -7.18 32.79
CA ALA A 150 2.86 -8.03 33.93
C ALA A 150 1.46 -8.65 33.77
N ALA A 151 0.49 -7.87 33.26
CA ALA A 151 -0.86 -8.36 32.99
C ALA A 151 -0.85 -9.46 31.91
N LEU A 152 -0.14 -9.26 30.81
CA LEU A 152 0.00 -10.26 29.74
C LEU A 152 0.69 -11.54 30.22
N ARG A 153 1.76 -11.40 31.05
CA ARG A 153 2.42 -12.57 31.65
C ARG A 153 1.48 -13.38 32.52
N LYS A 154 0.64 -12.72 33.30
CA LYS A 154 -0.37 -13.37 34.11
C LYS A 154 -1.46 -14.03 33.29
N GLU A 155 -1.98 -13.33 32.28
CA GLU A 155 -3.02 -13.83 31.37
C GLU A 155 -2.58 -15.10 30.65
N PHE A 156 -1.37 -15.08 30.07
CA PHE A 156 -0.81 -16.21 29.34
C PHE A 156 -0.09 -17.23 30.23
N ARG A 157 -0.12 -17.06 31.56
CA ARG A 157 0.52 -17.95 32.55
C ARG A 157 2.02 -18.15 32.31
N PHE A 158 2.71 -17.10 31.89
CA PHE A 158 4.16 -17.11 31.76
C PHE A 158 4.82 -16.94 33.11
N ASP A 159 5.16 -18.07 33.74
CA ASP A 159 5.73 -18.12 35.11
C ASP A 159 7.23 -17.80 35.17
N GLY A 160 7.83 -17.45 34.05
CA GLY A 160 9.26 -17.14 33.97
C GLY A 160 10.18 -18.35 33.84
N LYS A 161 9.64 -19.56 33.74
CA LYS A 161 10.40 -20.79 33.54
C LYS A 161 10.55 -21.14 32.08
N GLY A 162 11.74 -20.94 31.54
CA GLY A 162 12.11 -21.33 30.18
C GLY A 162 11.87 -20.28 29.12
N PRO A 163 12.30 -20.55 27.87
CA PRO A 163 12.11 -19.67 26.73
C PRO A 163 10.64 -19.64 26.30
N ILE A 164 10.16 -18.44 25.93
CA ILE A 164 8.83 -18.26 25.35
C ILE A 164 9.01 -18.16 23.84
N ILE A 165 8.28 -18.98 23.10
CA ILE A 165 8.24 -18.96 21.64
C ILE A 165 6.87 -18.54 21.20
N VAL A 166 6.81 -17.51 20.37
CA VAL A 166 5.56 -17.00 19.80
C VAL A 166 5.57 -17.26 18.29
N ALA A 167 4.69 -18.14 17.83
CA ALA A 167 4.47 -18.37 16.40
C ALA A 167 3.26 -17.54 15.94
N GLY A 168 3.50 -16.52 15.12
CA GLY A 168 2.44 -15.63 14.64
C GLY A 168 2.13 -15.84 13.15
N SER A 169 0.87 -15.65 12.77
CA SER A 169 0.38 -15.78 11.38
C SER A 169 0.63 -17.16 10.75
N THR A 170 0.48 -18.20 11.56
CA THR A 170 0.68 -19.59 11.11
C THR A 170 -0.41 -20.02 10.12
N HIS A 171 -0.05 -20.91 9.21
CA HIS A 171 -0.95 -21.58 8.29
C HIS A 171 -1.13 -23.06 8.67
N SER A 172 -2.20 -23.66 8.19
CA SER A 172 -2.54 -25.06 8.49
C SER A 172 -1.33 -26.00 8.29
N GLY A 173 -0.95 -26.71 9.34
CA GLY A 173 0.20 -27.64 9.40
C GLY A 173 1.49 -27.03 9.94
N GLU A 174 1.64 -25.72 10.01
CA GLU A 174 2.82 -25.06 10.57
C GLU A 174 2.87 -25.19 12.09
N GLU A 175 1.70 -25.14 12.76
CA GLU A 175 1.59 -25.32 14.22
C GLU A 175 2.14 -26.68 14.67
N GLU A 176 1.87 -27.75 13.92
CA GLU A 176 2.38 -29.08 14.23
C GLU A 176 3.91 -29.14 14.14
N ILE A 177 4.50 -28.43 13.16
CA ILE A 177 5.96 -28.38 12.97
C ILE A 177 6.59 -27.66 14.17
N VAL A 178 6.01 -26.51 14.57
CA VAL A 178 6.49 -25.76 15.75
C VAL A 178 6.42 -26.63 17.00
N LEU A 179 5.28 -27.28 17.26
CA LEU A 179 5.09 -28.14 18.43
C LEU A 179 6.07 -29.33 18.46
N ARG A 180 6.30 -29.99 17.32
CA ARG A 180 7.26 -31.09 17.22
C ARG A 180 8.72 -30.66 17.42
N THR A 181 9.03 -29.40 17.11
CA THR A 181 10.40 -28.91 17.27
C THR A 181 10.73 -28.54 18.73
N PHE A 182 9.72 -28.18 19.51
CA PHE A 182 9.88 -27.67 20.89
C PHE A 182 9.18 -28.55 21.95
N GLY A 183 8.54 -29.63 21.59
CA GLY A 183 8.06 -30.70 22.47
C GLY A 183 9.07 -31.81 22.53
#